data_ea136ef2600b46f296971ff81250a37f
#
_entry.id   ea136ef2600b46f296971ff81250a37f
#
_cell.length_a   1.000
_cell.length_b   1.000
_cell.length_c   1.000
_cell.angle_alpha   90.00
_cell.angle_beta   90.00
_cell.angle_gamma   90.00
#
_symmetry.space_group_name_H-M   'P 1'
#
loop_
_entity.id
_entity.type
_entity.pdbx_description
1 polymer ?
#
loop_
_entity_poly.entity_id
_entity_poly.type
_entity_poly.pdbx_seq_one_letter_code
_entity_poly.pdbx_strand_id
1 'polypeptide(L)'
;MLNAAPAHEHPLDTVCRGIKEVMKMYAARPEISVARYKLTREVPTLREAEIASVARYERLFTRYLLGHFDEHAHADDANDDPLLAEVAASAVVTAHNHVLRRWLRAGGQGDVEAQLDHAFAIVRKTFGTGIGAGRAAAPKPAAAATYGEGEVLVTVARTDAPLDEVMRAIEQTLKER
;
A
#
# COMPACT_ATOMS: atom_id res chain seq x y z
N MET A 1 2.17 11.15 1.14
CA MET A 1 3.44 10.54 0.70
C MET A 1 3.41 10.10 -0.77
N LEU A 2 2.45 9.29 -1.21
CA LEU A 2 2.37 8.85 -2.62
C LEU A 2 2.10 9.98 -3.61
N ASN A 3 1.38 11.03 -3.22
CA ASN A 3 1.04 12.18 -4.08
C ASN A 3 2.19 13.17 -4.33
N ALA A 4 3.34 13.00 -3.70
CA ALA A 4 4.53 13.83 -3.88
C ALA A 4 5.62 13.12 -4.72
N ALA A 5 5.22 12.14 -5.54
CA ALA A 5 6.14 11.42 -6.40
C ALA A 5 6.69 12.36 -7.51
N PRO A 6 7.99 12.32 -7.81
CA PRO A 6 8.53 12.98 -8.99
C PRO A 6 7.81 12.50 -10.24
N ALA A 7 7.55 13.41 -11.20
CA ALA A 7 6.75 13.14 -12.40
C ALA A 7 7.30 12.01 -13.29
N HIS A 8 8.54 11.58 -13.07
CA HIS A 8 9.21 10.51 -13.84
C HIS A 8 9.55 9.27 -13.01
N GLU A 9 9.13 9.22 -11.73
CA GLU A 9 9.40 8.06 -10.89
C GLU A 9 8.47 6.90 -11.29
N HIS A 10 9.04 5.71 -11.40
CA HIS A 10 8.24 4.52 -11.69
C HIS A 10 7.27 4.23 -10.53
N PRO A 11 5.99 3.90 -10.78
CA PRO A 11 4.98 3.71 -9.75
C PRO A 11 5.37 2.73 -8.64
N LEU A 12 6.01 1.61 -8.99
CA LEU A 12 6.55 0.68 -7.99
C LEU A 12 7.63 1.31 -7.11
N ASP A 13 8.49 2.15 -7.66
CA ASP A 13 9.54 2.84 -6.89
C ASP A 13 8.92 3.82 -5.90
N THR A 14 7.84 4.49 -6.30
CA THR A 14 7.06 5.36 -5.40
C THR A 14 6.47 4.57 -4.21
N VAL A 15 5.88 3.41 -4.48
CA VAL A 15 5.35 2.54 -3.41
C VAL A 15 6.48 2.04 -2.50
N CYS A 16 7.58 1.55 -3.08
CA CYS A 16 8.75 1.10 -2.32
C CYS A 16 9.34 2.20 -1.45
N ARG A 17 9.46 3.43 -1.98
CA ARG A 17 9.92 4.60 -1.22
C ARG A 17 8.99 4.92 -0.06
N GLY A 18 7.67 4.88 -0.26
CA GLY A 18 6.70 5.07 0.82
C GLY A 18 6.85 4.05 1.95
N ILE A 19 7.11 2.79 1.62
CA ILE A 19 7.35 1.73 2.61
C ILE A 19 8.70 1.89 3.31
N LYS A 20 9.73 2.37 2.63
CA LYS A 20 11.02 2.68 3.27
C LYS A 20 10.86 3.70 4.40
N GLU A 21 10.01 4.71 4.23
CA GLU A 21 9.74 5.67 5.30
C GLU A 21 9.09 4.99 6.52
N VAL A 22 8.23 4.00 6.31
CA VAL A 22 7.68 3.19 7.41
C VAL A 22 8.81 2.39 8.10
N MET A 23 9.73 1.81 7.33
CA MET A 23 10.86 1.06 7.90
C MET A 23 11.79 1.94 8.74
N LYS A 24 12.05 3.18 8.32
CA LYS A 24 12.82 4.16 9.09
C LYS A 24 12.19 4.44 10.45
N MET A 25 10.85 4.47 10.54
CA MET A 25 10.15 4.62 11.82
C MET A 25 10.41 3.45 12.78
N TYR A 26 10.47 2.21 12.26
CA TYR A 26 10.85 1.04 13.07
C TYR A 26 12.32 1.12 13.50
N ALA A 27 13.20 1.46 12.56
CA ALA A 27 14.65 1.53 12.80
C ALA A 27 15.07 2.66 13.74
N ALA A 28 14.28 3.73 13.83
CA ALA A 28 14.54 4.86 14.74
C ALA A 28 14.50 4.46 16.23
N ARG A 29 13.75 3.41 16.60
CA ARG A 29 13.63 2.89 17.96
C ARG A 29 13.62 1.35 17.97
N PRO A 30 14.76 0.71 17.72
CA PRO A 30 14.85 -0.74 17.56
C PRO A 30 14.32 -1.53 18.75
N GLU A 31 14.67 -1.12 19.95
CA GLU A 31 14.25 -1.80 21.20
C GLU A 31 12.73 -1.82 21.35
N ILE A 32 12.07 -0.69 21.10
CA ILE A 32 10.61 -0.59 21.14
C ILE A 32 9.97 -1.45 20.05
N SER A 33 10.55 -1.42 18.85
CA SER A 33 10.06 -2.21 17.71
C SER A 33 10.15 -3.71 17.97
N VAL A 34 11.24 -4.16 18.56
CA VAL A 34 11.45 -5.57 18.96
C VAL A 34 10.49 -5.96 20.09
N ALA A 35 10.33 -5.12 21.12
CA ALA A 35 9.40 -5.39 22.22
C ALA A 35 7.95 -5.49 21.69
N ARG A 36 7.54 -4.56 20.83
CA ARG A 36 6.23 -4.58 20.18
C ARG A 36 6.02 -5.85 19.34
N TYR A 37 7.02 -6.26 18.57
CA TYR A 37 6.95 -7.48 17.78
C TYR A 37 6.73 -8.73 18.63
N LYS A 38 7.44 -8.86 19.75
CA LYS A 38 7.25 -9.96 20.72
C LYS A 38 5.81 -9.96 21.24
N LEU A 39 5.35 -8.80 21.71
CA LEU A 39 3.99 -8.65 22.24
C LEU A 39 2.90 -8.99 21.19
N THR A 40 3.07 -8.54 19.95
CA THR A 40 2.12 -8.85 18.86
C THR A 40 2.04 -10.37 18.58
N ARG A 41 3.13 -11.11 18.81
CA ARG A 41 3.10 -12.57 18.66
C ARG A 41 2.39 -13.29 19.79
N GLU A 42 2.39 -12.72 20.98
CA GLU A 42 1.81 -13.30 22.20
C GLU A 42 0.32 -12.95 22.34
N VAL A 43 -0.10 -11.78 21.88
CA VAL A 43 -1.46 -11.25 22.06
C VAL A 43 -2.26 -11.40 20.77
N PRO A 44 -3.30 -12.26 20.72
CA PRO A 44 -4.09 -12.52 19.51
C PRO A 44 -4.71 -11.28 18.88
N THR A 45 -5.29 -10.39 19.70
CA THR A 45 -5.94 -9.15 19.22
C THR A 45 -4.95 -8.20 18.53
N LEU A 46 -3.71 -8.13 19.00
CA LEU A 46 -2.65 -7.34 18.35
C LEU A 46 -2.24 -7.96 17.01
N ARG A 47 -2.24 -9.29 16.93
CA ARG A 47 -1.96 -10.01 15.67
C ARG A 47 -3.05 -9.77 14.64
N GLU A 48 -4.31 -9.81 15.06
CA GLU A 48 -5.45 -9.50 14.19
C GLU A 48 -5.39 -8.05 13.68
N ALA A 49 -5.05 -7.10 14.54
CA ALA A 49 -4.86 -5.70 14.16
C ALA A 49 -3.68 -5.53 13.17
N GLU A 50 -2.60 -6.28 13.33
CA GLU A 50 -1.47 -6.30 12.38
C GLU A 50 -1.94 -6.81 11.01
N ILE A 51 -2.64 -7.93 10.95
CA ILE A 51 -3.18 -8.52 9.71
C ILE A 51 -4.10 -7.52 9.00
N ALA A 52 -5.02 -6.91 9.73
CA ALA A 52 -5.93 -5.91 9.18
C ALA A 52 -5.20 -4.66 8.66
N SER A 53 -4.11 -4.28 9.32
CA SER A 53 -3.26 -3.16 8.87
C SER A 53 -2.53 -3.50 7.56
N VAL A 54 -1.96 -4.70 7.46
CA VAL A 54 -1.29 -5.18 6.23
C VAL A 54 -2.27 -5.16 5.06
N ALA A 55 -3.47 -5.72 5.23
CA ALA A 55 -4.51 -5.73 4.19
C ALA A 55 -4.93 -4.31 3.73
N ARG A 56 -4.89 -3.32 4.64
CA ARG A 56 -5.13 -1.91 4.28
C ARG A 56 -4.02 -1.35 3.39
N TYR A 57 -2.76 -1.64 3.69
CA TYR A 57 -1.64 -1.19 2.87
C TYR A 57 -1.67 -1.84 1.48
N GLU A 58 -1.96 -3.13 1.40
CA GLU A 58 -2.12 -3.83 0.12
C GLU A 58 -3.18 -3.17 -0.76
N ARG A 59 -4.38 -2.93 -0.23
CA ARG A 59 -5.45 -2.24 -0.97
C ARG A 59 -5.07 -0.82 -1.40
N LEU A 60 -4.36 -0.07 -0.56
CA LEU A 60 -3.89 1.27 -0.90
C LEU A 60 -2.91 1.24 -2.07
N PHE A 61 -1.95 0.31 -2.03
CA PHE A 61 -0.92 0.18 -3.07
C PHE A 61 -1.50 -0.37 -4.37
N THR A 62 -2.41 -1.36 -4.30
CA THR A 62 -3.14 -1.86 -5.46
C THR A 62 -3.85 -0.72 -6.19
N ARG A 63 -4.61 0.08 -5.46
CA ARG A 63 -5.32 1.22 -6.03
C ARG A 63 -4.39 2.26 -6.64
N TYR A 64 -3.27 2.53 -5.98
CA TYR A 64 -2.26 3.45 -6.50
C TYR A 64 -1.65 2.92 -7.79
N LEU A 65 -1.20 1.66 -7.81
CA LEU A 65 -0.60 1.03 -8.99
C LEU A 65 -1.59 0.97 -10.15
N LEU A 66 -2.83 0.55 -9.90
CA LEU A 66 -3.88 0.47 -10.91
C LEU A 66 -4.13 1.81 -11.63
N GLY A 67 -4.06 2.92 -10.91
CA GLY A 67 -4.18 4.26 -11.49
C GLY A 67 -2.97 4.69 -12.35
N HIS A 68 -1.94 3.86 -12.47
CA HIS A 68 -0.71 4.15 -13.21
C HIS A 68 -0.42 3.13 -14.33
N PHE A 69 -1.37 2.25 -14.66
CA PHE A 69 -1.27 1.42 -15.85
C PHE A 69 -1.46 2.27 -17.11
N ASP A 70 -0.79 1.89 -18.18
CA ASP A 70 -0.96 2.51 -19.49
C ASP A 70 -2.15 1.87 -20.19
N GLU A 71 -3.20 2.65 -20.40
CA GLU A 71 -4.41 2.21 -21.12
C GLU A 71 -4.12 1.67 -22.54
N HIS A 72 -2.94 1.98 -23.10
CA HIS A 72 -2.56 1.59 -24.46
C HIS A 72 -1.59 0.38 -24.50
N ALA A 73 -0.85 0.13 -23.41
CA ALA A 73 0.16 -0.93 -23.38
C ALA A 73 -0.46 -2.34 -23.22
N HIS A 74 -1.70 -2.40 -22.76
CA HIS A 74 -2.42 -3.64 -22.46
C HIS A 74 -3.76 -3.73 -23.18
N ALA A 75 -3.86 -3.17 -24.41
CA ALA A 75 -5.11 -3.10 -25.18
C ALA A 75 -5.74 -4.49 -25.43
N ASP A 76 -4.93 -5.53 -25.50
CA ASP A 76 -5.38 -6.92 -25.68
C ASP A 76 -5.61 -7.66 -24.33
N ASP A 77 -4.98 -7.20 -23.22
CA ASP A 77 -5.00 -7.84 -21.91
C ASP A 77 -5.51 -6.90 -20.77
N ALA A 78 -6.31 -5.88 -21.12
CA ALA A 78 -6.81 -4.86 -20.18
C ALA A 78 -7.56 -5.44 -18.95
N ASN A 79 -7.94 -6.71 -19.01
CA ASN A 79 -8.61 -7.41 -17.91
C ASN A 79 -7.63 -7.91 -16.83
N ASP A 80 -6.32 -7.94 -17.09
CA ASP A 80 -5.30 -8.44 -16.17
C ASP A 80 -4.67 -7.33 -15.30
N ASP A 81 -4.86 -6.05 -15.65
CA ASP A 81 -4.32 -4.92 -14.92
C ASP A 81 -4.69 -4.92 -13.42
N PRO A 82 -5.95 -5.19 -13.02
CA PRO A 82 -6.31 -5.29 -11.61
C PRO A 82 -5.54 -6.40 -10.89
N LEU A 83 -5.39 -7.56 -11.52
CA LEU A 83 -4.65 -8.70 -10.97
C LEU A 83 -3.16 -8.36 -10.85
N LEU A 84 -2.56 -7.77 -11.88
CA LEU A 84 -1.16 -7.38 -11.86
C LEU A 84 -0.88 -6.32 -10.77
N ALA A 85 -1.76 -5.33 -10.61
CA ALA A 85 -1.66 -4.33 -9.54
C ALA A 85 -1.73 -4.97 -8.15
N GLU A 86 -2.65 -5.91 -7.94
CA GLU A 86 -2.82 -6.61 -6.67
C GLU A 86 -1.61 -7.49 -6.34
N VAL A 87 -1.14 -8.29 -7.31
CA VAL A 87 0.02 -9.15 -7.14
C VAL A 87 1.28 -8.34 -6.87
N ALA A 88 1.50 -7.25 -7.60
CA ALA A 88 2.65 -6.38 -7.39
C ALA A 88 2.61 -5.67 -6.03
N ALA A 89 1.46 -5.17 -5.60
CA ALA A 89 1.27 -4.58 -4.28
C ALA A 89 1.56 -5.60 -3.17
N SER A 90 1.01 -6.80 -3.28
CA SER A 90 1.26 -7.90 -2.34
C SER A 90 2.73 -8.32 -2.31
N ALA A 91 3.41 -8.34 -3.45
CA ALA A 91 4.84 -8.63 -3.53
C ALA A 91 5.68 -7.58 -2.77
N VAL A 92 5.38 -6.29 -2.92
CA VAL A 92 6.07 -5.21 -2.18
C VAL A 92 5.85 -5.34 -0.68
N VAL A 93 4.61 -5.58 -0.24
CA VAL A 93 4.27 -5.75 1.19
C VAL A 93 4.94 -7.01 1.75
N THR A 94 4.95 -8.10 1.00
CA THR A 94 5.61 -9.36 1.39
C THR A 94 7.11 -9.18 1.54
N ALA A 95 7.77 -8.50 0.58
CA ALA A 95 9.19 -8.19 0.63
C ALA A 95 9.55 -7.36 1.88
N HIS A 96 8.79 -6.29 2.13
CA HIS A 96 8.94 -5.48 3.34
C HIS A 96 8.77 -6.32 4.61
N ASN A 97 7.69 -7.08 4.72
CA ASN A 97 7.39 -7.88 5.90
C ASN A 97 8.44 -8.98 6.14
N HIS A 98 9.03 -9.53 5.06
CA HIS A 98 10.12 -10.49 5.18
C HIS A 98 11.36 -9.84 5.82
N VAL A 99 11.79 -8.70 5.30
CA VAL A 99 12.94 -7.96 5.81
C VAL A 99 12.70 -7.48 7.25
N LEU A 100 11.55 -6.86 7.51
CA LEU A 100 11.17 -6.38 8.84
C LEU A 100 11.20 -7.50 9.88
N ARG A 101 10.55 -8.64 9.61
CA ARG A 101 10.53 -9.78 10.53
C ARG A 101 11.91 -10.37 10.78
N ARG A 102 12.76 -10.42 9.74
CA ARG A 102 14.15 -10.88 9.87
C ARG A 102 14.94 -9.95 10.79
N TRP A 103 14.85 -8.65 10.57
CA TRP A 103 15.51 -7.62 11.36
C TRP A 103 15.04 -7.63 12.83
N LEU A 104 13.73 -7.74 13.06
CA LEU A 104 13.15 -7.82 14.42
C LEU A 104 13.62 -9.08 15.18
N ARG A 105 13.73 -10.23 14.49
CA ARG A 105 14.26 -11.47 15.07
C ARG A 105 15.75 -11.35 15.38
N ALA A 106 16.49 -10.56 14.64
CA ALA A 106 17.89 -10.23 14.91
C ALA A 106 18.06 -9.16 16.02
N GLY A 107 17.00 -8.83 16.75
CA GLY A 107 17.06 -7.84 17.82
C GLY A 107 17.16 -6.40 17.35
N GLY A 108 16.72 -6.11 16.11
CA GLY A 108 16.82 -4.77 15.54
C GLY A 108 18.23 -4.41 15.07
N GLN A 109 19.07 -5.41 14.76
CA GLN A 109 20.46 -5.22 14.37
C GLN A 109 20.64 -5.40 12.86
N GLY A 110 21.68 -4.75 12.31
CA GLY A 110 22.08 -4.86 10.92
C GLY A 110 21.50 -3.76 10.03
N ASP A 111 22.02 -3.68 8.81
CA ASP A 111 21.59 -2.71 7.80
C ASP A 111 20.28 -3.16 7.15
N VAL A 112 19.18 -2.73 7.74
CA VAL A 112 17.84 -3.05 7.26
C VAL A 112 17.49 -2.30 5.98
N GLU A 113 18.07 -1.14 5.75
CA GLU A 113 17.81 -0.34 4.55
C GLU A 113 18.40 -1.01 3.32
N ALA A 114 19.64 -1.46 3.37
CA ALA A 114 20.27 -2.22 2.29
C ALA A 114 19.55 -3.54 2.01
N GLN A 115 19.08 -4.25 3.05
CA GLN A 115 18.29 -5.46 2.88
C GLN A 115 16.94 -5.19 2.19
N LEU A 116 16.29 -4.09 2.52
CA LEU A 116 15.03 -3.67 1.92
C LEU A 116 15.23 -3.26 0.46
N ASP A 117 16.30 -2.53 0.15
CA ASP A 117 16.66 -2.16 -1.21
C ASP A 117 16.88 -3.39 -2.10
N HIS A 118 17.60 -4.37 -1.58
CA HIS A 118 17.79 -5.64 -2.30
C HIS A 118 16.45 -6.36 -2.56
N ALA A 119 15.58 -6.44 -1.55
CA ALA A 119 14.27 -7.09 -1.69
C ALA A 119 13.38 -6.36 -2.71
N PHE A 120 13.38 -5.04 -2.71
CA PHE A 120 12.63 -4.23 -3.67
C PHE A 120 13.20 -4.31 -5.09
N ALA A 121 14.51 -4.44 -5.25
CA ALA A 121 15.13 -4.67 -6.56
C ALA A 121 14.61 -5.98 -7.18
N ILE A 122 14.38 -7.03 -6.39
CA ILE A 122 13.78 -8.28 -6.86
C ILE A 122 12.34 -8.03 -7.35
N VAL A 123 11.52 -7.35 -6.54
CA VAL A 123 10.13 -7.02 -6.91
C VAL A 123 10.11 -6.18 -8.19
N ARG A 124 10.96 -5.15 -8.25
CA ARG A 124 11.07 -4.26 -9.41
C ARG A 124 11.48 -5.00 -10.69
N LYS A 125 12.41 -5.94 -10.59
CA LYS A 125 12.83 -6.78 -11.71
C LYS A 125 11.71 -7.69 -12.21
N THR A 126 10.87 -8.19 -11.30
CA THR A 126 9.81 -9.15 -11.62
C THR A 126 8.57 -8.48 -12.21
N PHE A 127 8.17 -7.33 -11.68
CA PHE A 127 6.89 -6.68 -12.01
C PHE A 127 7.04 -5.33 -12.73
N GLY A 128 8.24 -4.79 -12.81
CA GLY A 128 8.45 -3.42 -13.28
C GLY A 128 8.14 -3.18 -14.76
N THR A 129 8.18 -4.21 -15.59
CA THR A 129 7.91 -4.07 -17.03
C THR A 129 6.42 -3.96 -17.36
N GLY A 130 5.54 -4.45 -16.50
CA GLY A 130 4.09 -4.41 -16.69
C GLY A 130 3.40 -3.16 -16.15
N ILE A 131 4.09 -2.37 -15.30
CA ILE A 131 3.49 -1.23 -14.61
C ILE A 131 4.22 0.05 -15.03
N GLY A 132 3.49 1.02 -15.56
CA GLY A 132 4.04 2.36 -15.87
C GLY A 132 4.96 2.42 -17.08
N ALA A 133 4.99 1.41 -17.94
CA ALA A 133 5.88 1.36 -19.10
C ALA A 133 5.58 2.43 -20.17
N GLY A 134 4.46 3.13 -20.09
CA GLY A 134 4.03 4.10 -21.10
C GLY A 134 3.75 5.52 -20.61
N ARG A 135 3.83 5.80 -19.30
CA ARG A 135 3.36 7.09 -18.79
C ARG A 135 4.47 8.11 -18.55
N ALA A 136 4.89 8.78 -19.61
CA ALA A 136 5.47 10.13 -19.57
C ALA A 136 4.38 11.23 -19.54
N ALA A 137 3.16 10.94 -19.06
CA ALA A 137 2.08 11.92 -18.96
C ALA A 137 1.84 12.33 -17.51
N ALA A 138 1.69 13.63 -17.29
CA ALA A 138 1.37 14.23 -16.00
C ALA A 138 0.16 13.52 -15.35
N PRO A 139 0.13 13.45 -14.00
CA PRO A 139 -1.04 12.93 -13.33
C PRO A 139 -2.24 13.77 -13.74
N LYS A 140 -3.19 13.16 -14.45
CA LYS A 140 -4.52 13.75 -14.59
C LYS A 140 -5.00 14.06 -13.17
N PRO A 141 -5.37 15.31 -12.84
CA PRO A 141 -6.07 15.54 -11.60
C PRO A 141 -7.22 14.54 -11.58
N ALA A 142 -7.39 13.85 -10.47
CA ALA A 142 -8.53 12.99 -10.29
C ALA A 142 -9.76 13.82 -10.68
N ALA A 143 -10.30 13.55 -11.85
CA ALA A 143 -11.54 14.17 -12.27
C ALA A 143 -12.51 13.80 -11.16
N ALA A 144 -13.13 14.81 -10.54
CA ALA A 144 -14.25 14.55 -9.68
C ALA A 144 -15.23 13.74 -10.53
N ALA A 145 -15.33 12.45 -10.20
CA ALA A 145 -16.21 11.57 -10.92
C ALA A 145 -17.61 12.13 -10.74
N THR A 146 -18.20 12.66 -11.81
CA THR A 146 -19.58 13.08 -11.82
C THR A 146 -20.38 11.79 -11.93
N TYR A 147 -20.86 11.29 -10.81
CA TYR A 147 -21.69 10.09 -10.77
C TYR A 147 -23.11 10.45 -11.17
N GLY A 148 -23.69 9.64 -12.07
CA GLY A 148 -25.07 9.73 -12.45
C GLY A 148 -26.03 9.36 -11.30
N GLU A 149 -27.31 9.67 -11.45
CA GLU A 149 -28.34 9.32 -10.46
C GLU A 149 -28.31 7.83 -10.14
N GLY A 150 -27.99 7.47 -8.90
CA GLY A 150 -28.01 6.09 -8.39
C GLY A 150 -26.68 5.58 -7.84
N GLU A 151 -25.57 6.31 -7.96
CA GLU A 151 -24.28 5.88 -7.43
C GLU A 151 -24.02 6.38 -6.00
N VAL A 152 -23.54 5.48 -5.15
CA VAL A 152 -23.17 5.79 -3.78
C VAL A 152 -21.72 6.31 -3.74
N LEU A 153 -21.56 7.59 -3.40
CA LEU A 153 -20.25 8.18 -3.14
C LEU A 153 -19.80 7.83 -1.72
N VAL A 154 -18.82 6.93 -1.60
CA VAL A 154 -18.14 6.68 -0.32
C VAL A 154 -16.90 7.58 -0.23
N THR A 155 -17.00 8.68 0.50
CA THR A 155 -15.85 9.51 0.83
C THR A 155 -15.20 8.98 2.10
N VAL A 156 -14.02 8.40 1.99
CA VAL A 156 -13.22 8.01 3.16
C VAL A 156 -12.46 9.23 3.64
N ALA A 157 -13.06 9.98 4.56
CA ALA A 157 -12.33 11.00 5.31
C ALA A 157 -11.48 10.36 6.41
N ARG A 158 -10.33 10.96 6.72
CA ARG A 158 -9.60 10.64 7.95
C ARG A 158 -10.48 11.07 9.12
N THR A 159 -10.92 10.11 9.91
CA THR A 159 -11.69 10.38 11.11
C THR A 159 -11.01 9.68 12.29
N ASP A 160 -10.94 10.37 13.42
CA ASP A 160 -10.55 9.79 14.70
C ASP A 160 -11.73 9.09 15.40
N ALA A 161 -12.89 9.08 14.76
CA ALA A 161 -14.09 8.42 15.27
C ALA A 161 -13.90 6.89 15.31
N PRO A 162 -14.44 6.22 16.33
CA PRO A 162 -14.47 4.76 16.41
C PRO A 162 -15.16 4.14 15.18
N LEU A 163 -14.70 2.96 14.78
CA LEU A 163 -15.17 2.27 13.57
C LEU A 163 -16.70 2.04 13.57
N ASP A 164 -17.26 1.73 14.73
CA ASP A 164 -18.71 1.53 14.92
C ASP A 164 -19.53 2.79 14.68
N GLU A 165 -18.97 3.95 14.95
CA GLU A 165 -19.60 5.25 14.69
C GLU A 165 -19.60 5.57 13.19
N VAL A 166 -18.49 5.28 12.51
CA VAL A 166 -18.38 5.44 11.06
C VAL A 166 -19.32 4.48 10.34
N MET A 167 -19.40 3.21 10.76
CA MET A 167 -20.31 2.22 10.17
C MET A 167 -21.76 2.60 10.36
N ARG A 168 -22.12 3.12 11.53
CA ARG A 168 -23.49 3.60 11.82
C ARG A 168 -23.89 4.78 10.96
N ALA A 169 -22.97 5.72 10.73
CA ALA A 169 -23.21 6.87 9.85
C ALA A 169 -23.44 6.43 8.38
N ILE A 170 -22.66 5.45 7.89
CA ILE A 170 -22.83 4.87 6.55
C ILE A 170 -24.19 4.17 6.44
N GLU A 171 -24.56 3.33 7.40
CA GLU A 171 -25.86 2.64 7.41
C GLU A 171 -27.05 3.60 7.44
N GLN A 172 -26.92 4.70 8.17
CA GLN A 172 -27.97 5.72 8.25
C GLN A 172 -28.15 6.45 6.92
N THR A 173 -27.04 6.81 6.26
CA THR A 173 -27.06 7.45 4.93
C THR A 173 -27.65 6.53 3.85
N LEU A 174 -27.46 5.21 3.98
CA LEU A 174 -28.02 4.23 3.04
C LEU A 174 -29.52 3.97 3.26
N LYS A 175 -30.06 4.22 4.47
CA LYS A 175 -31.48 4.03 4.80
C LYS A 175 -32.36 5.24 4.47
N GLU A 176 -31.75 6.40 4.30
CA GLU A 176 -32.45 7.65 3.99
C GLU A 176 -32.68 7.86 2.48
N ARG A 177 -32.35 6.86 1.66
CA ARG A 177 -32.63 6.77 0.22
C ARG A 177 -33.64 5.68 -0.08
#